data_5d0b06b030d1263691ab0b66187940fe
#
_entry.id   5d0b06b030d1263691ab0b66187940fe
#
_cell.length_a   1.000
_cell.length_b   1.000
_cell.length_c   1.000
_cell.angle_alpha   90.00
_cell.angle_beta   90.00
_cell.angle_gamma   90.00
#
_symmetry.space_group_name_H-M   'P 1'
#
loop_
_entity.id
_entity.type
_entity.pdbx_description
1 polymer ?
#
loop_
_entity_poly.entity_id
_entity_poly.type
_entity_poly.pdbx_seq_one_letter_code
_entity_poly.pdbx_strand_id
1 'polypeptide(L)'
;MLTHTPLSKSIRRLPQRCCGLLLALAVASCSLAPDYERPALAVPRQQGESVVATPAAVMPATLSADEETLLAELAPDGQLRRQVLLALGFNRDFQLAGLRVLEARALYGVSDADRSPTLNVGLERDRQHFDNAAADERYGQDLSVASLGVSDFELDFFGRVKNLSEAARHDYLATALGQQAARRALLIEIVRAYLLEQQAGARQADAQRIAEARQGLLRMAQEQQREGALSADDVALSRGEVLRAQRQLQAAIAEHSRAAQALALLSGYGTDWTAAPPVSLAPSTPGWLVDLPSQRLLERFDMRQSEELLKAANANVGAARAAFFPSIRLSTGIGVASDSLGHLLNAGSGAWLFSPQVTLPLLDGGRSQANLDLAEVRRQIAVANYRPFVKSPMS
;
A
#
# COMPACT_ATOMS: atom_id res chain seq x y z
N MET A 1 -45.40 68.92 -46.73
CA MET A 1 -44.21 68.29 -47.24
C MET A 1 -43.33 67.89 -46.10
N LEU A 2 -43.43 66.68 -45.59
CA LEU A 2 -42.59 66.13 -44.54
C LEU A 2 -42.23 64.73 -44.96
N THR A 3 -40.96 64.54 -45.30
CA THR A 3 -40.36 63.32 -45.75
C THR A 3 -39.99 62.42 -44.57
N HIS A 4 -40.59 61.21 -44.49
CA HIS A 4 -40.22 60.19 -43.56
C HIS A 4 -39.02 59.35 -44.09
N THR A 5 -37.90 59.35 -43.41
CA THR A 5 -36.78 58.48 -43.57
C THR A 5 -36.91 57.24 -42.64
N PRO A 6 -36.80 56.00 -43.11
CA PRO A 6 -36.82 54.81 -42.25
C PRO A 6 -35.39 54.53 -41.65
N LEU A 7 -35.33 54.39 -40.33
CA LEU A 7 -34.17 53.92 -39.61
C LEU A 7 -33.90 52.44 -39.85
N SER A 8 -32.83 52.14 -40.60
CA SER A 8 -32.27 50.79 -40.78
C SER A 8 -31.64 50.28 -39.51
N LYS A 9 -32.22 49.26 -38.85
CA LYS A 9 -31.62 48.51 -37.77
C LYS A 9 -30.55 47.55 -38.33
N SER A 10 -29.29 47.97 -38.34
CA SER A 10 -28.17 47.02 -38.58
C SER A 10 -27.89 46.23 -37.29
N ILE A 11 -28.46 45.03 -37.20
CA ILE A 11 -28.03 44.03 -36.21
C ILE A 11 -26.66 43.55 -36.64
N ARG A 12 -25.61 43.99 -35.96
CA ARG A 12 -24.25 43.50 -36.13
C ARG A 12 -24.23 41.99 -35.79
N ARG A 13 -24.11 41.15 -36.82
CA ARG A 13 -23.80 39.71 -36.66
C ARG A 13 -22.38 39.59 -36.08
N LEU A 14 -22.28 39.27 -34.80
CA LEU A 14 -20.99 38.82 -34.24
C LEU A 14 -20.47 37.67 -35.10
N PRO A 15 -19.19 37.66 -35.50
CA PRO A 15 -18.68 36.61 -36.35
C PRO A 15 -18.69 35.30 -35.58
N GLN A 16 -19.39 34.32 -36.11
CA GLN A 16 -19.50 32.93 -35.57
C GLN A 16 -18.12 32.30 -35.25
N ARG A 17 -17.04 32.85 -35.80
CA ARG A 17 -15.68 32.44 -35.52
C ARG A 17 -15.18 32.80 -34.11
N CYS A 18 -15.68 33.86 -33.48
CA CYS A 18 -15.30 34.23 -32.11
C CYS A 18 -15.98 33.36 -31.05
N CYS A 19 -17.20 32.87 -31.27
CA CYS A 19 -17.84 31.91 -30.36
C CYS A 19 -17.14 30.55 -30.36
N GLY A 20 -16.68 30.07 -31.52
CA GLY A 20 -15.91 28.81 -31.59
C GLY A 20 -14.56 28.89 -30.88
N LEU A 21 -13.87 30.05 -30.96
CA LEU A 21 -12.59 30.26 -30.25
C LEU A 21 -12.77 30.35 -28.73
N LEU A 22 -13.84 30.98 -28.26
CA LEU A 22 -14.16 31.08 -26.83
C LEU A 22 -14.56 29.72 -26.24
N LEU A 23 -15.29 28.88 -27.00
CA LEU A 23 -15.62 27.52 -26.58
C LEU A 23 -14.38 26.62 -26.55
N ALA A 24 -13.47 26.76 -27.52
CA ALA A 24 -12.20 26.02 -27.55
C ALA A 24 -11.25 26.42 -26.39
N LEU A 25 -11.21 27.71 -26.01
CA LEU A 25 -10.44 28.18 -24.86
C LEU A 25 -11.03 27.70 -23.51
N ALA A 26 -12.36 27.56 -23.41
CA ALA A 26 -13.01 27.08 -22.19
C ALA A 26 -12.74 25.57 -21.93
N VAL A 27 -12.53 24.78 -22.99
CA VAL A 27 -12.21 23.34 -22.86
C VAL A 27 -10.72 23.11 -22.55
N ALA A 28 -9.84 24.02 -22.92
CA ALA A 28 -8.39 23.89 -22.73
C ALA A 28 -7.89 24.13 -21.29
N SER A 29 -8.75 24.63 -20.37
CA SER A 29 -8.32 25.03 -19.03
C SER A 29 -8.80 24.13 -17.88
N CYS A 30 -9.55 23.04 -18.15
CA CYS A 30 -10.03 22.14 -17.10
C CYS A 30 -9.04 21.02 -16.83
N SER A 31 -7.96 21.29 -16.07
CA SER A 31 -7.25 20.24 -15.37
C SER A 31 -8.05 19.86 -14.13
N LEU A 32 -8.53 18.59 -14.06
CA LEU A 32 -9.17 18.01 -12.88
C LEU A 32 -8.14 17.36 -11.93
N ALA A 33 -6.83 17.50 -12.25
CA ALA A 33 -5.78 17.06 -11.36
C ALA A 33 -5.75 17.98 -10.12
N PRO A 34 -5.66 17.41 -8.91
CA PRO A 34 -5.44 18.22 -7.71
C PRO A 34 -4.10 18.96 -7.83
N ASP A 35 -4.05 20.16 -7.29
CA ASP A 35 -2.80 20.92 -7.24
C ASP A 35 -1.75 20.14 -6.46
N TYR A 36 -0.53 20.06 -7.02
CA TYR A 36 0.56 19.40 -6.36
C TYR A 36 1.06 20.25 -5.20
N GLU A 37 0.82 19.78 -3.98
CA GLU A 37 1.43 20.31 -2.78
C GLU A 37 2.54 19.39 -2.30
N ARG A 38 3.75 19.94 -2.16
CA ARG A 38 4.87 19.18 -1.61
C ARG A 38 4.59 18.84 -0.15
N PRO A 39 4.52 17.56 0.25
CA PRO A 39 4.34 17.19 1.65
C PRO A 39 5.43 17.82 2.53
N ALA A 40 5.04 18.36 3.68
CA ALA A 40 5.99 18.87 4.65
C ALA A 40 6.83 17.70 5.20
N LEU A 41 8.13 17.72 4.91
CA LEU A 41 9.06 16.75 5.48
C LEU A 41 9.51 17.27 6.84
N ALA A 42 9.30 16.48 7.88
CA ALA A 42 9.86 16.71 9.19
C ALA A 42 11.38 16.42 9.15
N VAL A 43 12.17 17.40 8.73
CA VAL A 43 13.64 17.30 8.69
C VAL A 43 14.20 18.02 9.91
N PRO A 44 15.02 17.38 10.77
CA PRO A 44 15.68 18.04 11.87
C PRO A 44 16.53 19.22 11.36
N ARG A 45 16.39 20.39 11.95
CA ARG A 45 17.20 21.56 11.60
C ARG A 45 18.61 21.45 12.13
N GLN A 46 18.82 20.65 13.18
CA GLN A 46 20.13 20.36 13.78
C GLN A 46 20.23 18.87 14.13
N GLN A 47 21.46 18.36 14.15
CA GLN A 47 21.77 17.00 14.57
C GLN A 47 21.43 16.86 16.07
N GLY A 48 20.45 16.01 16.40
CA GLY A 48 19.96 15.84 17.80
C GLY A 48 18.60 16.48 18.11
N GLU A 49 18.02 17.23 17.18
CA GLU A 49 16.66 17.75 17.33
C GLU A 49 15.63 16.63 17.06
N SER A 50 14.80 16.33 18.06
CA SER A 50 13.66 15.42 17.91
C SER A 50 12.56 16.10 17.07
N VAL A 51 12.40 15.69 15.84
CA VAL A 51 11.28 16.15 15.02
C VAL A 51 10.09 15.27 15.29
N VAL A 52 9.08 15.84 15.93
CA VAL A 52 7.76 15.20 16.06
C VAL A 52 7.10 15.19 14.69
N ALA A 53 7.14 14.06 14.01
CA ALA A 53 6.38 13.89 12.78
C ALA A 53 4.88 13.91 13.14
N THR A 54 4.16 14.91 12.63
CA THR A 54 2.70 14.90 12.71
C THR A 54 2.19 13.84 11.74
N PRO A 55 1.54 12.76 12.21
CA PRO A 55 1.11 11.69 11.32
C PRO A 55 0.01 12.21 10.40
N ALA A 56 0.11 11.91 9.11
CA ALA A 56 -0.90 12.26 8.10
C ALA A 56 -2.24 11.53 8.32
N ALA A 57 -2.23 10.38 8.99
CA ALA A 57 -3.42 9.65 9.46
C ALA A 57 -2.98 8.68 10.55
N VAL A 58 -3.35 8.92 11.80
CA VAL A 58 -3.16 7.94 12.88
C VAL A 58 -4.26 6.90 12.73
N MET A 59 -3.91 5.69 12.28
CA MET A 59 -4.80 4.55 12.49
C MET A 59 -4.84 4.29 14.02
N PRO A 60 -6.04 4.15 14.62
CA PRO A 60 -6.13 3.88 16.06
C PRO A 60 -5.41 2.56 16.35
N ALA A 61 -4.29 2.66 17.04
CA ALA A 61 -3.49 1.52 17.46
C ALA A 61 -4.17 0.88 18.67
N THR A 62 -4.96 -0.18 18.44
CA THR A 62 -5.53 -0.99 19.50
C THR A 62 -4.74 -2.28 19.65
N LEU A 63 -4.48 -2.67 20.89
CA LEU A 63 -3.88 -3.96 21.24
C LEU A 63 -4.99 -4.96 21.55
N SER A 64 -4.78 -6.23 21.23
CA SER A 64 -5.65 -7.31 21.70
C SER A 64 -5.38 -7.60 23.18
N ALA A 65 -6.32 -8.25 23.86
CA ALA A 65 -6.16 -8.62 25.28
C ALA A 65 -4.91 -9.53 25.50
N ASP A 66 -4.66 -10.44 24.57
CA ASP A 66 -3.49 -11.34 24.63
C ASP A 66 -2.18 -10.57 24.45
N GLU A 67 -2.15 -9.59 23.53
CA GLU A 67 -1.00 -8.72 23.32
C GLU A 67 -0.72 -7.85 24.56
N GLU A 68 -1.76 -7.28 25.16
CA GLU A 68 -1.63 -6.49 26.39
C GLU A 68 -1.08 -7.33 27.56
N THR A 69 -1.57 -8.57 27.72
CA THR A 69 -1.09 -9.50 28.74
C THR A 69 0.38 -9.83 28.53
N LEU A 70 0.76 -10.20 27.30
CA LEU A 70 2.15 -10.52 26.96
C LEU A 70 3.10 -9.33 27.18
N LEU A 71 2.70 -8.13 26.78
CA LEU A 71 3.52 -6.94 26.96
C LEU A 71 3.66 -6.55 28.44
N ALA A 72 2.61 -6.77 29.25
CA ALA A 72 2.67 -6.52 30.70
C ALA A 72 3.54 -7.56 31.43
N GLU A 73 3.57 -8.82 30.99
CA GLU A 73 4.51 -9.83 31.50
C GLU A 73 5.96 -9.51 31.19
N LEU A 74 6.24 -9.04 29.97
CA LEU A 74 7.59 -8.69 29.51
C LEU A 74 8.12 -7.37 30.13
N ALA A 75 7.24 -6.39 30.33
CA ALA A 75 7.60 -5.07 30.86
C ALA A 75 6.45 -4.50 31.71
N PRO A 76 6.38 -4.84 33.01
CA PRO A 76 5.31 -4.41 33.90
C PRO A 76 5.20 -2.89 34.09
N ASP A 77 6.28 -2.16 33.80
CA ASP A 77 6.35 -0.69 33.86
C ASP A 77 5.58 0.02 32.73
N GLY A 78 5.06 -0.74 31.77
CA GLY A 78 4.27 -0.25 30.64
C GLY A 78 5.08 0.49 29.57
N GLN A 79 6.40 0.54 29.66
CA GLN A 79 7.24 1.22 28.65
C GLN A 79 7.19 0.50 27.30
N LEU A 80 7.33 -0.83 27.30
CA LEU A 80 7.22 -1.63 26.06
C LEU A 80 5.85 -1.45 25.38
N ARG A 81 4.76 -1.47 26.18
CA ARG A 81 3.41 -1.19 25.67
C ARG A 81 3.35 0.16 24.95
N ARG A 82 3.95 1.19 25.53
CA ARG A 82 4.01 2.54 24.95
C ARG A 82 4.77 2.55 23.62
N GLN A 83 5.93 1.89 23.56
CA GLN A 83 6.72 1.78 22.32
C GLN A 83 5.95 1.06 21.21
N VAL A 84 5.24 -0.02 21.54
CA VAL A 84 4.39 -0.75 20.59
C VAL A 84 3.27 0.14 20.04
N LEU A 85 2.58 0.88 20.90
CA LEU A 85 1.52 1.79 20.46
C LEU A 85 2.05 2.91 19.56
N LEU A 86 3.20 3.48 19.90
CA LEU A 86 3.88 4.47 19.07
C LEU A 86 4.23 3.88 17.69
N ALA A 87 4.83 2.70 17.68
CA ALA A 87 5.19 2.06 16.42
C ALA A 87 3.98 1.73 15.54
N LEU A 88 2.91 1.19 16.10
CA LEU A 88 1.67 0.94 15.35
C LEU A 88 1.05 2.23 14.80
N GLY A 89 1.23 3.36 15.51
CA GLY A 89 0.73 4.67 15.07
C GLY A 89 1.62 5.38 14.05
N PHE A 90 2.94 5.20 14.15
CA PHE A 90 3.90 6.04 13.42
C PHE A 90 4.84 5.27 12.49
N ASN A 91 4.94 3.93 12.59
CA ASN A 91 5.81 3.17 11.70
C ASN A 91 5.34 3.29 10.25
N ARG A 92 6.20 3.84 9.40
CA ARG A 92 5.90 4.14 8.01
C ARG A 92 5.55 2.89 7.20
N ASP A 93 6.25 1.79 7.40
CA ASP A 93 6.04 0.57 6.63
C ASP A 93 4.71 -0.08 6.98
N PHE A 94 4.31 -0.01 8.25
CA PHE A 94 3.00 -0.47 8.69
C PHE A 94 1.87 0.42 8.16
N GLN A 95 2.04 1.75 8.16
CA GLN A 95 1.08 2.67 7.52
C GLN A 95 0.94 2.38 6.03
N LEU A 96 2.06 2.17 5.32
CA LEU A 96 2.04 1.81 3.91
C LEU A 96 1.31 0.49 3.65
N ALA A 97 1.48 -0.51 4.53
CA ALA A 97 0.73 -1.77 4.45
C ALA A 97 -0.80 -1.52 4.56
N GLY A 98 -1.22 -0.61 5.44
CA GLY A 98 -2.62 -0.19 5.56
C GLY A 98 -3.16 0.48 4.28
N LEU A 99 -2.39 1.38 3.69
CA LEU A 99 -2.77 2.04 2.42
C LEU A 99 -2.88 1.04 1.26
N ARG A 100 -2.00 0.03 1.21
CA ARG A 100 -2.08 -1.05 0.21
C ARG A 100 -3.36 -1.88 0.33
N VAL A 101 -3.90 -2.05 1.53
CA VAL A 101 -5.21 -2.71 1.71
C VAL A 101 -6.33 -1.87 1.10
N LEU A 102 -6.30 -0.54 1.29
CA LEU A 102 -7.28 0.37 0.68
C LEU A 102 -7.17 0.38 -0.85
N GLU A 103 -5.95 0.38 -1.39
CA GLU A 103 -5.68 0.25 -2.82
C GLU A 103 -6.23 -1.05 -3.38
N ALA A 104 -5.91 -2.19 -2.77
CA ALA A 104 -6.40 -3.50 -3.23
C ALA A 104 -7.93 -3.61 -3.13
N ARG A 105 -8.54 -3.00 -2.11
CA ARG A 105 -10.00 -2.90 -1.99
C ARG A 105 -10.62 -2.09 -3.12
N ALA A 106 -10.00 -0.97 -3.50
CA ALA A 106 -10.47 -0.14 -4.60
C ALA A 106 -10.34 -0.88 -5.95
N LEU A 107 -9.22 -1.57 -6.19
CA LEU A 107 -9.01 -2.41 -7.37
C LEU A 107 -10.04 -3.55 -7.47
N TYR A 108 -10.34 -4.21 -6.34
CA TYR A 108 -11.44 -5.18 -6.30
C TYR A 108 -12.77 -4.52 -6.67
N GLY A 109 -13.08 -3.33 -6.13
CA GLY A 109 -14.29 -2.59 -6.46
C GLY A 109 -14.41 -2.26 -7.95
N VAL A 110 -13.30 -1.89 -8.61
CA VAL A 110 -13.26 -1.68 -10.07
C VAL A 110 -13.57 -2.99 -10.82
N SER A 111 -12.89 -4.09 -10.46
CA SER A 111 -13.10 -5.37 -11.12
C SER A 111 -14.49 -5.99 -10.85
N ASP A 112 -15.10 -5.70 -9.70
CA ASP A 112 -16.47 -6.14 -9.40
C ASP A 112 -17.51 -5.30 -10.14
N ALA A 113 -17.24 -4.02 -10.39
CA ALA A 113 -18.09 -3.14 -11.18
C ALA A 113 -18.21 -3.61 -12.64
N ASP A 114 -17.18 -4.26 -13.21
CA ASP A 114 -17.22 -4.83 -14.57
C ASP A 114 -18.29 -5.94 -14.74
N ARG A 115 -18.79 -6.49 -13.64
CA ARG A 115 -19.91 -7.47 -13.64
C ARG A 115 -21.28 -6.84 -13.81
N SER A 116 -21.35 -5.52 -13.77
CA SER A 116 -22.58 -4.74 -13.87
C SER A 116 -22.54 -3.84 -15.10
N PRO A 117 -23.67 -3.66 -15.81
CA PRO A 117 -23.70 -2.77 -16.95
C PRO A 117 -23.54 -1.31 -16.53
N THR A 118 -22.73 -0.56 -17.29
CA THR A 118 -22.55 0.88 -17.10
C THR A 118 -23.56 1.63 -17.96
N LEU A 119 -24.38 2.50 -17.34
CA LEU A 119 -25.32 3.36 -18.02
C LEU A 119 -24.66 4.66 -18.44
N ASN A 120 -24.65 4.94 -19.74
CA ASN A 120 -24.00 6.09 -20.34
C ASN A 120 -25.00 6.98 -21.07
N VAL A 121 -24.76 8.31 -21.02
CA VAL A 121 -25.40 9.26 -21.95
C VAL A 121 -24.39 9.58 -23.03
N GLY A 122 -24.77 9.37 -24.28
CA GLY A 122 -23.93 9.64 -25.44
C GLY A 122 -24.57 10.68 -26.38
N LEU A 123 -23.73 11.49 -26.97
CA LEU A 123 -24.08 12.33 -28.15
C LEU A 123 -23.04 12.01 -29.21
N GLU A 124 -23.49 11.41 -30.29
CA GLU A 124 -22.66 10.98 -31.41
C GLU A 124 -23.12 11.67 -32.69
N ARG A 125 -22.21 11.97 -33.56
CA ARG A 125 -22.50 12.46 -34.89
C ARG A 125 -21.60 11.77 -35.89
N ASP A 126 -22.22 10.91 -36.72
CA ASP A 126 -21.58 10.22 -37.84
C ASP A 126 -21.85 10.98 -39.11
N ARG A 127 -20.81 11.27 -39.87
CA ARG A 127 -20.91 11.81 -41.22
C ARG A 127 -20.00 10.99 -42.14
N GLN A 128 -20.61 10.36 -43.10
CA GLN A 128 -19.95 9.57 -44.12
C GLN A 128 -20.32 10.08 -45.51
N HIS A 129 -19.33 10.39 -46.30
CA HIS A 129 -19.51 10.87 -47.68
C HIS A 129 -18.63 10.04 -48.61
N PHE A 130 -19.19 9.72 -49.80
CA PHE A 130 -18.50 8.99 -50.87
C PHE A 130 -18.36 9.90 -52.08
N ASP A 131 -17.17 9.94 -52.73
CA ASP A 131 -16.92 10.72 -53.96
C ASP A 131 -17.75 10.24 -55.14
N ASN A 132 -18.15 8.96 -55.17
CA ASN A 132 -19.07 8.41 -56.15
C ASN A 132 -20.52 8.70 -55.76
N ALA A 133 -21.23 9.48 -56.59
CA ALA A 133 -22.60 9.92 -56.29
C ALA A 133 -23.57 8.76 -56.02
N ALA A 134 -23.47 7.64 -56.75
CA ALA A 134 -24.33 6.48 -56.50
C ALA A 134 -23.98 5.72 -55.22
N ALA A 135 -22.72 5.76 -54.80
CA ALA A 135 -22.31 5.20 -53.51
C ALA A 135 -22.70 6.15 -52.36
N ASP A 136 -22.61 7.45 -52.54
CA ASP A 136 -22.99 8.43 -51.54
C ASP A 136 -24.49 8.44 -51.27
N GLU A 137 -25.32 8.36 -52.32
CA GLU A 137 -26.78 8.23 -52.21
C GLU A 137 -27.20 6.95 -51.48
N ARG A 138 -26.43 5.86 -51.61
CA ARG A 138 -26.77 4.55 -51.02
C ARG A 138 -26.19 4.32 -49.66
N TYR A 139 -25.01 4.85 -49.36
CA TYR A 139 -24.24 4.55 -48.16
C TYR A 139 -23.78 5.80 -47.38
N GLY A 140 -23.95 7.00 -47.97
CA GLY A 140 -23.67 8.26 -47.26
C GLY A 140 -24.56 8.42 -46.04
N GLN A 141 -24.01 8.86 -44.95
CA GLN A 141 -24.76 9.06 -43.70
C GLN A 141 -24.42 10.43 -43.11
N ASP A 142 -25.42 11.16 -42.67
CA ASP A 142 -25.31 12.28 -41.74
C ASP A 142 -26.31 12.00 -40.63
N LEU A 143 -25.81 11.43 -39.52
CA LEU A 143 -26.63 10.95 -38.41
C LEU A 143 -26.15 11.55 -37.14
N SER A 144 -27.02 12.23 -36.41
CA SER A 144 -26.81 12.70 -35.06
C SER A 144 -27.68 11.87 -34.13
N VAL A 145 -27.09 11.28 -33.09
CA VAL A 145 -27.77 10.43 -32.10
C VAL A 145 -27.50 10.95 -30.71
N ALA A 146 -28.53 11.18 -29.93
CA ALA A 146 -28.45 11.38 -28.50
C ALA A 146 -29.10 10.20 -27.80
N SER A 147 -28.38 9.46 -27.00
CA SER A 147 -28.86 8.21 -26.40
C SER A 147 -28.49 8.06 -24.93
N LEU A 148 -29.34 7.33 -24.23
CA LEU A 148 -29.07 6.79 -22.87
C LEU A 148 -29.05 5.27 -23.01
N GLY A 149 -27.97 4.63 -22.63
CA GLY A 149 -27.82 3.20 -22.79
C GLY A 149 -26.62 2.56 -22.17
N VAL A 150 -26.49 1.28 -22.38
CA VAL A 150 -25.36 0.45 -21.98
C VAL A 150 -24.52 0.18 -23.24
N SER A 151 -23.23 0.39 -23.14
CA SER A 151 -22.29 0.12 -24.24
C SER A 151 -21.33 -0.99 -23.85
N ASP A 152 -21.16 -1.98 -24.76
CA ASP A 152 -20.10 -3.00 -24.69
C ASP A 152 -20.08 -3.83 -23.38
N PHE A 153 -21.26 -4.07 -22.78
CA PHE A 153 -21.37 -4.89 -21.58
C PHE A 153 -21.19 -6.37 -21.92
N GLU A 154 -20.21 -7.03 -21.28
CA GLU A 154 -19.94 -8.44 -21.48
C GLU A 154 -20.90 -9.31 -20.67
N LEU A 155 -21.68 -10.12 -21.37
CA LEU A 155 -22.54 -11.16 -20.78
C LEU A 155 -21.66 -12.38 -20.45
N ASP A 156 -21.34 -12.55 -19.18
CA ASP A 156 -20.34 -13.52 -18.70
C ASP A 156 -20.90 -14.95 -18.59
N PHE A 157 -21.16 -15.59 -19.71
CA PHE A 157 -21.63 -16.99 -19.74
C PHE A 157 -20.53 -18.00 -19.39
N PHE A 158 -19.28 -17.67 -19.62
CA PHE A 158 -18.13 -18.57 -19.43
C PHE A 158 -17.30 -18.24 -18.19
N GLY A 159 -17.71 -17.25 -17.41
CA GLY A 159 -17.11 -16.90 -16.14
C GLY A 159 -15.78 -16.13 -16.25
N ARG A 160 -15.49 -15.46 -17.37
CA ARG A 160 -14.27 -14.68 -17.53
C ARG A 160 -14.25 -13.49 -16.56
N VAL A 161 -15.27 -12.65 -16.60
CA VAL A 161 -15.39 -11.46 -15.75
C VAL A 161 -15.56 -11.85 -14.28
N LYS A 162 -16.37 -12.88 -14.01
CA LYS A 162 -16.53 -13.44 -12.68
C LYS A 162 -15.18 -13.88 -12.08
N ASN A 163 -14.39 -14.65 -12.83
CA ASN A 163 -13.10 -15.16 -12.34
C ASN A 163 -12.08 -14.04 -12.13
N LEU A 164 -12.10 -12.98 -12.96
CA LEU A 164 -11.26 -11.80 -12.74
C LEU A 164 -11.65 -11.04 -11.45
N SER A 165 -12.94 -10.85 -11.20
CA SER A 165 -13.45 -10.26 -9.97
C SER A 165 -13.11 -11.11 -8.75
N GLU A 166 -13.26 -12.45 -8.83
CA GLU A 166 -12.85 -13.37 -7.76
C GLU A 166 -11.34 -13.33 -7.51
N ALA A 167 -10.51 -13.24 -8.54
CA ALA A 167 -9.06 -13.07 -8.38
C ALA A 167 -8.75 -11.77 -7.63
N ALA A 168 -9.31 -10.63 -8.05
CA ALA A 168 -9.12 -9.35 -7.40
C ALA A 168 -9.62 -9.35 -5.94
N ARG A 169 -10.73 -10.07 -5.65
CA ARG A 169 -11.23 -10.26 -4.29
C ARG A 169 -10.24 -11.00 -3.41
N HIS A 170 -9.67 -12.11 -3.91
CA HIS A 170 -8.67 -12.88 -3.18
C HIS A 170 -7.36 -12.11 -3.01
N ASP A 171 -6.94 -11.29 -3.98
CA ASP A 171 -5.79 -10.38 -3.84
C ASP A 171 -6.02 -9.33 -2.76
N TYR A 172 -7.23 -8.76 -2.67
CA TYR A 172 -7.61 -7.88 -1.58
C TYR A 172 -7.55 -8.58 -0.21
N LEU A 173 -8.11 -9.79 -0.09
CA LEU A 173 -8.08 -10.57 1.16
C LEU A 173 -6.64 -10.95 1.54
N ALA A 174 -5.82 -11.33 0.58
CA ALA A 174 -4.39 -11.59 0.79
C ALA A 174 -3.66 -10.35 1.32
N THR A 175 -3.92 -9.18 0.74
CA THR A 175 -3.32 -7.92 1.19
C THR A 175 -3.74 -7.55 2.61
N ALA A 176 -5.01 -7.77 2.97
CA ALA A 176 -5.51 -7.55 4.32
C ALA A 176 -4.85 -8.50 5.35
N LEU A 177 -4.67 -9.78 5.00
CA LEU A 177 -3.93 -10.74 5.82
C LEU A 177 -2.44 -10.40 5.91
N GLY A 178 -1.85 -9.90 4.82
CA GLY A 178 -0.48 -9.38 4.79
C GLY A 178 -0.26 -8.21 5.74
N GLN A 179 -1.22 -7.30 5.86
CA GLN A 179 -1.19 -6.22 6.86
C GLN A 179 -1.17 -6.79 8.30
N GLN A 180 -1.98 -7.81 8.58
CA GLN A 180 -1.97 -8.47 9.90
C GLN A 180 -0.65 -9.20 10.18
N ALA A 181 -0.06 -9.82 9.17
CA ALA A 181 1.27 -10.42 9.27
C ALA A 181 2.35 -9.35 9.55
N ALA A 182 2.31 -8.23 8.82
CA ALA A 182 3.23 -7.10 9.04
C ALA A 182 3.07 -6.49 10.45
N ARG A 183 1.83 -6.39 10.96
CA ARG A 183 1.57 -5.94 12.33
C ARG A 183 2.25 -6.84 13.36
N ARG A 184 2.12 -8.16 13.21
CA ARG A 184 2.78 -9.12 14.12
C ARG A 184 4.31 -9.07 14.01
N ALA A 185 4.84 -8.96 12.79
CA ALA A 185 6.27 -8.82 12.58
C ALA A 185 6.82 -7.56 13.25
N LEU A 186 6.13 -6.43 13.11
CA LEU A 186 6.50 -5.17 13.76
C LEU A 186 6.48 -5.29 15.29
N LEU A 187 5.46 -5.94 15.86
CA LEU A 187 5.39 -6.21 17.31
C LEU A 187 6.61 -7.01 17.80
N ILE A 188 6.95 -8.08 17.09
CA ILE A 188 8.11 -8.92 17.44
C ILE A 188 9.43 -8.13 17.35
N GLU A 189 9.60 -7.33 16.30
CA GLU A 189 10.82 -6.52 16.13
C GLU A 189 10.96 -5.44 17.21
N ILE A 190 9.86 -4.83 17.64
CA ILE A 190 9.87 -3.86 18.72
C ILE A 190 10.22 -4.52 20.06
N VAL A 191 9.61 -5.68 20.35
CA VAL A 191 9.94 -6.44 21.57
C VAL A 191 11.43 -6.79 21.56
N ARG A 192 11.94 -7.31 20.42
CA ARG A 192 13.36 -7.65 20.26
C ARG A 192 14.27 -6.42 20.45
N ALA A 193 13.95 -5.31 19.78
CA ALA A 193 14.75 -4.08 19.88
C ALA A 193 14.74 -3.51 21.31
N TYR A 194 13.60 -3.55 21.99
CA TYR A 194 13.47 -3.14 23.39
C TYR A 194 14.35 -3.98 24.30
N LEU A 195 14.31 -5.32 24.18
CA LEU A 195 15.12 -6.22 25.00
C LEU A 195 16.62 -6.05 24.72
N LEU A 196 17.01 -5.84 23.47
CA LEU A 196 18.41 -5.54 23.11
C LEU A 196 18.89 -4.22 23.70
N GLU A 197 18.06 -3.19 23.70
CA GLU A 197 18.36 -1.90 24.30
C GLU A 197 18.53 -2.02 25.83
N GLN A 198 17.60 -2.72 26.49
CA GLN A 198 17.70 -3.01 27.92
C GLN A 198 18.98 -3.77 28.28
N GLN A 199 19.33 -4.79 27.50
CA GLN A 199 20.56 -5.55 27.69
C GLN A 199 21.83 -4.67 27.51
N ALA A 200 21.83 -3.83 26.49
CA ALA A 200 22.94 -2.91 26.23
C ALA A 200 23.08 -1.87 27.33
N GLY A 201 21.99 -1.34 27.88
CA GLY A 201 21.96 -0.44 29.02
C GLY A 201 22.53 -1.11 30.28
N ALA A 202 22.15 -2.35 30.57
CA ALA A 202 22.68 -3.12 31.68
C ALA A 202 24.22 -3.34 31.54
N ARG A 203 24.69 -3.72 30.33
CA ARG A 203 26.12 -3.86 30.04
C ARG A 203 26.89 -2.55 30.20
N GLN A 204 26.31 -1.41 29.82
CA GLN A 204 26.93 -0.10 30.04
C GLN A 204 27.07 0.19 31.53
N ALA A 205 26.03 -0.05 32.35
CA ALA A 205 26.07 0.15 33.78
C ALA A 205 27.13 -0.75 34.45
N ASP A 206 27.26 -2.00 34.01
CA ASP A 206 28.30 -2.92 34.50
C ASP A 206 29.71 -2.44 34.13
N ALA A 207 29.92 -2.05 32.87
CA ALA A 207 31.20 -1.52 32.41
C ALA A 207 31.60 -0.23 33.16
N GLN A 208 30.63 0.64 33.49
CA GLN A 208 30.82 1.82 34.28
C GLN A 208 31.34 1.45 35.71
N ARG A 209 30.66 0.52 36.38
CA ARG A 209 31.06 0.06 37.72
C ARG A 209 32.47 -0.56 37.72
N ILE A 210 32.80 -1.34 36.69
CA ILE A 210 34.13 -1.93 36.53
C ILE A 210 35.19 -0.85 36.34
N ALA A 211 34.94 0.16 35.49
CA ALA A 211 35.86 1.24 35.24
C ALA A 211 36.14 2.06 36.53
N GLU A 212 35.10 2.34 37.30
CA GLU A 212 35.21 3.03 38.60
C GLU A 212 36.01 2.21 39.63
N ALA A 213 35.76 0.91 39.74
CA ALA A 213 36.47 0.01 40.61
C ALA A 213 37.98 -0.07 40.22
N ARG A 214 38.32 -0.17 38.94
CA ARG A 214 39.71 -0.17 38.45
C ARG A 214 40.43 1.16 38.74
N GLN A 215 39.74 2.29 38.60
CA GLN A 215 40.30 3.58 39.01
C GLN A 215 40.58 3.66 40.52
N GLY A 216 39.69 3.08 41.35
CA GLY A 216 39.89 2.95 42.79
C GLY A 216 41.18 2.15 43.14
N LEU A 217 41.31 0.97 42.49
CA LEU A 217 42.50 0.13 42.68
C LEU A 217 43.80 0.82 42.25
N LEU A 218 43.77 1.58 41.14
CA LEU A 218 44.93 2.37 40.71
C LEU A 218 45.33 3.43 41.75
N ARG A 219 44.36 4.14 42.34
CA ARG A 219 44.68 5.12 43.43
C ARG A 219 45.34 4.43 44.62
N MET A 220 44.82 3.30 45.05
CA MET A 220 45.44 2.53 46.17
C MET A 220 46.85 2.06 45.80
N ALA A 221 47.09 1.55 44.59
CA ALA A 221 48.39 1.13 44.11
C ALA A 221 49.39 2.30 44.08
N GLN A 222 49.00 3.51 43.72
CA GLN A 222 49.78 4.70 43.69
C GLN A 222 50.16 5.16 45.12
N GLU A 223 49.30 5.03 46.12
CA GLU A 223 49.53 5.31 47.48
C GLU A 223 50.59 4.35 48.12
N GLN A 224 50.36 3.02 47.85
CA GLN A 224 51.32 1.99 48.33
C GLN A 224 52.71 2.14 47.69
N GLN A 225 52.77 2.59 46.42
CA GLN A 225 54.06 2.94 45.80
C GLN A 225 54.75 4.11 46.49
N ARG A 226 54.04 5.15 46.92
CA ARG A 226 54.56 6.28 47.62
C ARG A 226 55.16 5.87 48.98
N GLU A 227 54.56 4.88 49.64
CA GLU A 227 54.98 4.28 50.88
C GLU A 227 56.09 3.23 50.69
N GLY A 228 56.50 2.95 49.45
CA GLY A 228 57.53 1.98 49.13
C GLY A 228 57.07 0.51 49.13
N ALA A 229 55.78 0.24 49.27
CA ALA A 229 55.23 -1.08 49.40
C ALA A 229 54.96 -1.74 48.05
N LEU A 230 54.93 -0.96 46.90
CA LEU A 230 54.64 -1.48 45.52
C LEU A 230 55.66 -0.92 44.54
N SER A 231 55.97 -1.71 43.50
CA SER A 231 56.89 -1.31 42.42
C SER A 231 56.25 -0.36 41.43
N ALA A 232 57.06 0.37 40.66
CA ALA A 232 56.54 1.19 39.51
C ALA A 232 55.87 0.36 38.42
N ASP A 233 56.32 -0.87 38.20
CA ASP A 233 55.79 -1.80 37.23
C ASP A 233 54.38 -2.27 37.61
N ASP A 234 54.11 -2.49 38.89
CA ASP A 234 52.79 -2.86 39.41
C ASP A 234 51.78 -1.72 39.20
N VAL A 235 52.19 -0.46 39.42
CA VAL A 235 51.36 0.71 39.12
C VAL A 235 51.12 0.88 37.61
N ALA A 236 52.14 0.61 36.78
CA ALA A 236 51.98 0.63 35.33
C ALA A 236 50.99 -0.43 34.83
N LEU A 237 51.04 -1.64 35.42
CA LEU A 237 50.05 -2.70 35.14
C LEU A 237 48.64 -2.26 35.52
N SER A 238 48.44 -1.72 36.73
CA SER A 238 47.14 -1.18 37.20
C SER A 238 46.61 -0.08 36.30
N ARG A 239 47.49 0.80 35.78
CA ARG A 239 47.10 1.83 34.79
C ARG A 239 46.64 1.20 33.47
N GLY A 240 47.30 0.13 33.00
CA GLY A 240 46.88 -0.65 31.83
C GLY A 240 45.48 -1.25 31.98
N GLU A 241 45.13 -1.71 33.21
CA GLU A 241 43.78 -2.23 33.50
C GLU A 241 42.72 -1.13 33.45
N VAL A 242 42.99 0.07 33.97
CA VAL A 242 42.10 1.22 33.89
C VAL A 242 41.82 1.58 32.42
N LEU A 243 42.87 1.65 31.57
CA LEU A 243 42.72 1.94 30.15
C LEU A 243 41.90 0.88 29.39
N ARG A 244 42.03 -0.37 29.79
CA ARG A 244 41.17 -1.47 29.23
C ARG A 244 39.72 -1.30 29.62
N ALA A 245 39.43 -1.07 30.90
CA ALA A 245 38.07 -0.86 31.41
C ALA A 245 37.41 0.37 30.81
N GLN A 246 38.15 1.48 30.64
CA GLN A 246 37.64 2.67 29.96
C GLN A 246 37.27 2.41 28.50
N ARG A 247 38.07 1.64 27.74
CA ARG A 247 37.74 1.25 26.35
C ARG A 247 36.51 0.38 26.30
N GLN A 248 36.35 -0.56 27.25
CA GLN A 248 35.14 -1.40 27.35
C GLN A 248 33.90 -0.55 27.64
N LEU A 249 34.01 0.45 28.53
CA LEU A 249 32.94 1.39 28.82
C LEU A 249 32.51 2.18 27.54
N GLN A 250 33.49 2.72 26.80
CA GLN A 250 33.21 3.46 25.58
C GLN A 250 32.52 2.58 24.52
N ALA A 251 32.93 1.31 24.40
CA ALA A 251 32.27 0.35 23.53
C ALA A 251 30.82 0.06 23.95
N ALA A 252 30.57 -0.12 25.26
CA ALA A 252 29.24 -0.35 25.82
C ALA A 252 28.31 0.87 25.64
N ILE A 253 28.82 2.09 25.81
CA ILE A 253 28.08 3.34 25.54
C ILE A 253 27.66 3.40 24.06
N ALA A 254 28.58 3.08 23.16
CA ALA A 254 28.27 3.09 21.72
C ALA A 254 27.28 1.99 21.32
N GLU A 255 27.32 0.81 21.95
CA GLU A 255 26.36 -0.28 21.75
C GLU A 255 24.95 0.13 22.22
N HIS A 256 24.85 0.69 23.44
CA HIS A 256 23.57 1.16 23.98
C HIS A 256 22.96 2.27 23.12
N SER A 257 23.75 3.24 22.68
CA SER A 257 23.29 4.32 21.78
C SER A 257 22.75 3.77 20.47
N ARG A 258 23.40 2.76 19.87
CA ARG A 258 22.92 2.11 18.63
C ARG A 258 21.62 1.36 18.85
N ALA A 259 21.49 0.62 19.95
CA ALA A 259 20.27 -0.10 20.27
C ALA A 259 19.09 0.85 20.51
N ALA A 260 19.30 1.95 21.23
CA ALA A 260 18.30 2.98 21.45
C ALA A 260 17.86 3.65 20.13
N GLN A 261 18.79 3.95 19.22
CA GLN A 261 18.48 4.51 17.90
C GLN A 261 17.69 3.52 17.03
N ALA A 262 18.00 2.21 17.08
CA ALA A 262 17.26 1.20 16.37
C ALA A 262 15.81 1.10 16.85
N LEU A 263 15.59 1.13 18.17
CA LEU A 263 14.25 1.15 18.76
C LEU A 263 13.48 2.42 18.37
N ALA A 264 14.14 3.59 18.39
CA ALA A 264 13.58 4.86 17.96
C ALA A 264 13.13 4.84 16.50
N LEU A 265 13.94 4.25 15.61
CA LEU A 265 13.61 4.13 14.20
C LEU A 265 12.37 3.24 13.97
N LEU A 266 12.25 2.13 14.72
CA LEU A 266 11.09 1.24 14.62
C LEU A 266 9.82 1.89 15.16
N SER A 267 9.90 2.65 16.24
CA SER A 267 8.75 3.37 16.80
C SER A 267 8.34 4.59 15.97
N GLY A 268 9.15 5.02 14.99
CA GLY A 268 8.87 6.19 14.15
C GLY A 268 8.90 7.51 14.90
N TYR A 269 9.44 7.53 16.11
CA TYR A 269 9.47 8.69 17.00
C TYR A 269 10.88 8.92 17.55
N GLY A 270 11.33 10.18 17.59
CA GLY A 270 12.55 10.56 18.29
C GLY A 270 12.42 10.31 19.80
N THR A 271 13.41 9.71 20.39
CA THR A 271 13.33 9.20 21.75
C THR A 271 13.76 10.24 22.77
N ASP A 272 12.82 10.84 23.49
CA ASP A 272 13.00 11.32 24.85
C ASP A 272 12.57 10.21 25.81
N TRP A 273 13.40 9.19 25.93
CA TRP A 273 13.06 8.14 26.86
C TRP A 273 14.15 7.96 27.92
N THR A 274 13.73 7.94 29.17
CA THR A 274 14.58 7.58 30.28
C THR A 274 14.70 6.06 30.33
N ALA A 275 15.93 5.56 30.36
CA ALA A 275 16.22 4.13 30.46
C ALA A 275 15.41 3.50 31.61
N ALA A 276 14.60 2.50 31.28
CA ALA A 276 13.92 1.71 32.28
C ALA A 276 14.92 0.85 33.06
N PRO A 277 14.61 0.45 34.29
CA PRO A 277 15.43 -0.52 35.00
C PRO A 277 15.47 -1.83 34.21
N PRO A 278 16.61 -2.53 34.17
CA PRO A 278 16.78 -3.75 33.38
C PRO A 278 15.77 -4.81 33.78
N VAL A 279 15.02 -5.31 32.76
CA VAL A 279 14.08 -6.39 32.95
C VAL A 279 14.84 -7.70 33.11
N SER A 280 14.68 -8.36 34.26
CA SER A 280 15.23 -9.70 34.48
C SER A 280 14.33 -10.71 33.76
N LEU A 281 14.68 -11.06 32.52
CA LEU A 281 14.03 -12.16 31.84
C LEU A 281 14.61 -13.47 32.36
N ALA A 282 13.86 -14.21 33.15
CA ALA A 282 14.17 -15.60 33.39
C ALA A 282 13.99 -16.34 32.05
N PRO A 283 14.99 -17.11 31.56
CA PRO A 283 14.84 -17.89 30.35
C PRO A 283 13.96 -19.13 30.64
N SER A 284 12.67 -18.90 30.70
CA SER A 284 11.70 -19.99 30.77
C SER A 284 10.96 -20.07 29.45
N THR A 285 11.21 -21.12 28.68
CA THR A 285 10.36 -21.50 27.56
C THR A 285 9.00 -21.86 28.17
N PRO A 286 7.93 -21.08 27.92
CA PRO A 286 6.63 -21.41 28.49
C PRO A 286 6.22 -22.82 28.05
N GLY A 287 5.76 -23.67 28.97
CA GLY A 287 5.41 -25.08 28.68
C GLY A 287 4.39 -25.21 27.55
N TRP A 288 3.48 -24.24 27.38
CA TRP A 288 2.52 -24.21 26.29
C TRP A 288 3.15 -24.11 24.89
N LEU A 289 4.39 -23.61 24.78
CA LEU A 289 5.11 -23.51 23.50
C LEU A 289 5.57 -24.88 22.99
N VAL A 290 5.83 -25.81 23.90
CA VAL A 290 6.30 -27.17 23.57
C VAL A 290 5.16 -28.04 23.01
N ASP A 291 3.93 -27.79 23.44
CA ASP A 291 2.74 -28.58 23.10
C ASP A 291 1.86 -27.94 22.01
N LEU A 292 2.37 -26.93 21.29
CA LEU A 292 1.61 -26.28 20.22
C LEU A 292 1.35 -27.27 19.05
N PRO A 293 0.07 -27.60 18.77
CA PRO A 293 -0.24 -28.49 17.65
C PRO A 293 0.13 -27.81 16.33
N SER A 294 0.72 -28.59 15.41
CA SER A 294 1.17 -28.09 14.08
C SER A 294 0.04 -27.44 13.28
N GLN A 295 -1.22 -27.75 13.57
CA GLN A 295 -2.39 -27.12 12.96
C GLN A 295 -2.45 -25.62 13.21
N ARG A 296 -1.92 -25.12 14.33
CA ARG A 296 -1.82 -23.69 14.63
C ARG A 296 -0.96 -22.92 13.62
N LEU A 297 -0.05 -23.60 12.94
CA LEU A 297 0.75 -23.00 11.84
C LEU A 297 -0.14 -22.57 10.67
N LEU A 298 -1.25 -23.30 10.41
CA LEU A 298 -2.19 -22.97 9.34
C LEU A 298 -3.05 -21.75 9.67
N GLU A 299 -3.16 -21.38 10.96
CA GLU A 299 -3.88 -20.19 11.40
C GLU A 299 -3.05 -18.91 11.30
N ARG A 300 -1.76 -19.02 10.99
CA ARG A 300 -0.87 -17.86 10.81
C ARG A 300 -1.34 -16.99 9.65
N PHE A 301 -1.22 -15.68 9.81
CA PHE A 301 -1.68 -14.73 8.79
C PHE A 301 -0.90 -14.83 7.48
N ASP A 302 0.40 -15.09 7.54
CA ASP A 302 1.25 -15.30 6.34
C ASP A 302 0.86 -16.56 5.57
N MET A 303 0.47 -17.64 6.27
CA MET A 303 -0.07 -18.84 5.64
C MET A 303 -1.40 -18.58 4.96
N ARG A 304 -2.33 -17.95 5.66
CA ARG A 304 -3.63 -17.58 5.12
C ARG A 304 -3.51 -16.59 3.97
N GLN A 305 -2.55 -15.66 4.03
CA GLN A 305 -2.21 -14.77 2.92
C GLN A 305 -1.79 -15.57 1.68
N SER A 306 -0.89 -16.53 1.84
CA SER A 306 -0.40 -17.37 0.74
C SER A 306 -1.52 -18.24 0.16
N GLU A 307 -2.46 -18.69 0.98
CA GLU A 307 -3.65 -19.42 0.53
C GLU A 307 -4.57 -18.53 -0.32
N GLU A 308 -4.82 -17.29 0.09
CA GLU A 308 -5.63 -16.36 -0.68
C GLU A 308 -4.95 -16.01 -2.03
N LEU A 309 -3.63 -15.82 -2.06
CA LEU A 309 -2.88 -15.64 -3.31
C LEU A 309 -2.98 -16.86 -4.24
N LEU A 310 -2.98 -18.07 -3.69
CA LEU A 310 -3.19 -19.30 -4.47
C LEU A 310 -4.61 -19.36 -5.06
N LYS A 311 -5.64 -18.95 -4.29
CA LYS A 311 -7.02 -18.85 -4.77
C LYS A 311 -7.15 -17.80 -5.89
N ALA A 312 -6.49 -16.64 -5.75
CA ALA A 312 -6.42 -15.61 -6.79
C ALA A 312 -5.78 -16.15 -8.08
N ALA A 313 -4.64 -16.83 -7.96
CA ALA A 313 -3.96 -17.44 -9.11
C ALA A 313 -4.82 -18.52 -9.78
N ASN A 314 -5.56 -19.33 -9.01
CA ASN A 314 -6.47 -20.32 -9.56
C ASN A 314 -7.67 -19.68 -10.30
N ALA A 315 -8.23 -18.59 -9.77
CA ALA A 315 -9.28 -17.84 -10.45
C ALA A 315 -8.78 -17.23 -11.78
N ASN A 316 -7.54 -16.72 -11.81
CA ASN A 316 -6.92 -16.23 -13.04
C ASN A 316 -6.74 -17.33 -14.11
N VAL A 317 -6.47 -18.59 -13.72
CA VAL A 317 -6.48 -19.72 -14.67
C VAL A 317 -7.90 -19.91 -15.24
N GLY A 318 -8.94 -19.78 -14.42
CA GLY A 318 -10.33 -19.83 -14.86
C GLY A 318 -10.65 -18.76 -15.91
N ALA A 319 -10.23 -17.52 -15.66
CA ALA A 319 -10.40 -16.41 -16.60
C ALA A 319 -9.63 -16.63 -17.91
N ALA A 320 -8.40 -17.14 -17.86
CA ALA A 320 -7.60 -17.46 -19.04
C ALA A 320 -8.22 -18.59 -19.88
N ARG A 321 -8.80 -19.60 -19.25
CA ARG A 321 -9.55 -20.67 -19.95
C ARG A 321 -10.82 -20.14 -20.58
N ALA A 322 -11.54 -19.23 -19.94
CA ALA A 322 -12.73 -18.61 -20.48
C ALA A 322 -12.45 -17.81 -21.76
N ALA A 323 -11.23 -17.29 -21.95
CA ALA A 323 -10.83 -16.56 -23.15
C ALA A 323 -10.81 -17.41 -24.46
N PHE A 324 -10.85 -18.74 -24.38
CA PHE A 324 -10.99 -19.62 -25.52
C PHE A 324 -12.45 -19.75 -26.03
N PHE A 325 -13.41 -19.29 -25.24
CA PHE A 325 -14.82 -19.33 -25.55
C PHE A 325 -15.30 -18.02 -26.18
N PRO A 326 -16.47 -18.01 -26.86
CA PRO A 326 -17.03 -16.79 -27.43
C PRO A 326 -17.30 -15.76 -26.33
N SER A 327 -16.84 -14.50 -26.52
CA SER A 327 -17.30 -13.37 -25.73
C SER A 327 -18.59 -12.81 -26.33
N ILE A 328 -19.57 -12.55 -25.49
CA ILE A 328 -20.87 -11.99 -25.91
C ILE A 328 -20.98 -10.60 -25.27
N ARG A 329 -21.01 -9.58 -26.13
CA ARG A 329 -21.12 -8.19 -25.70
C ARG A 329 -22.44 -7.60 -26.11
N LEU A 330 -23.03 -6.80 -25.26
CA LEU A 330 -24.32 -6.17 -25.50
C LEU A 330 -24.20 -4.66 -25.43
N SER A 331 -24.60 -4.01 -26.53
CA SER A 331 -24.89 -2.57 -26.55
C SER A 331 -26.39 -2.36 -26.75
N THR A 332 -26.99 -1.58 -25.86
CA THR A 332 -28.42 -1.26 -25.95
C THR A 332 -28.66 0.18 -25.47
N GLY A 333 -29.62 0.85 -26.08
CA GLY A 333 -29.93 2.24 -25.69
C GLY A 333 -31.26 2.70 -26.28
N ILE A 334 -31.77 3.73 -25.66
CA ILE A 334 -32.93 4.50 -26.12
C ILE A 334 -32.54 5.96 -26.28
N GLY A 335 -33.10 6.63 -27.24
CA GLY A 335 -32.75 8.03 -27.47
C GLY A 335 -33.49 8.67 -28.62
N VAL A 336 -32.83 9.62 -29.27
CA VAL A 336 -33.32 10.32 -30.45
C VAL A 336 -32.22 10.36 -31.51
N ALA A 337 -32.64 10.22 -32.79
CA ALA A 337 -31.74 10.24 -33.93
C ALA A 337 -32.31 11.15 -35.03
N SER A 338 -31.44 11.93 -35.68
CA SER A 338 -31.81 12.85 -36.74
C SER A 338 -30.65 13.11 -37.69
N ASP A 339 -30.92 13.58 -38.89
CA ASP A 339 -29.96 14.04 -39.89
C ASP A 339 -29.18 15.31 -39.45
N SER A 340 -29.69 16.02 -38.46
CA SER A 340 -29.06 17.23 -37.96
C SER A 340 -29.28 17.44 -36.47
N LEU A 341 -28.30 18.09 -35.81
CA LEU A 341 -28.41 18.40 -34.38
C LEU A 341 -29.62 19.26 -34.02
N GLY A 342 -30.06 20.11 -34.95
CA GLY A 342 -31.23 21.00 -34.73
C GLY A 342 -32.57 20.26 -34.72
N HIS A 343 -32.66 19.08 -35.31
CA HIS A 343 -33.88 18.29 -35.42
C HIS A 343 -33.98 17.13 -34.42
N LEU A 344 -32.95 16.92 -33.57
CA LEU A 344 -32.91 15.82 -32.62
C LEU A 344 -34.12 15.75 -31.66
N LEU A 345 -34.68 16.90 -31.31
CA LEU A 345 -35.82 16.98 -30.38
C LEU A 345 -37.17 17.12 -31.09
N ASN A 346 -37.23 16.93 -32.41
CA ASN A 346 -38.47 16.99 -33.15
C ASN A 346 -39.36 15.75 -32.92
N ALA A 347 -40.64 15.92 -33.09
CA ALA A 347 -41.57 14.79 -33.03
C ALA A 347 -41.19 13.74 -34.09
N GLY A 348 -41.03 12.49 -33.68
CA GLY A 348 -40.70 11.38 -34.59
C GLY A 348 -39.20 11.01 -34.63
N SER A 349 -38.32 11.71 -33.89
CA SER A 349 -36.89 11.38 -33.82
C SER A 349 -36.55 10.24 -32.81
N GLY A 350 -37.53 9.67 -32.10
CA GLY A 350 -37.34 8.58 -31.16
C GLY A 350 -36.64 7.38 -31.79
N ALA A 351 -35.57 6.87 -31.18
CA ALA A 351 -34.76 5.78 -31.65
C ALA A 351 -34.38 4.83 -30.50
N TRP A 352 -34.12 3.57 -30.83
CA TRP A 352 -33.58 2.60 -29.91
C TRP A 352 -32.54 1.72 -30.62
N LEU A 353 -31.57 1.24 -29.84
CA LEU A 353 -30.54 0.32 -30.31
C LEU A 353 -30.55 -0.94 -29.44
N PHE A 354 -30.43 -2.09 -30.09
CA PHE A 354 -30.12 -3.37 -29.45
C PHE A 354 -29.13 -4.13 -30.34
N SER A 355 -27.89 -4.21 -29.92
CA SER A 355 -26.76 -4.74 -30.69
C SER A 355 -25.98 -5.77 -29.89
N PRO A 356 -26.39 -7.04 -29.88
CA PRO A 356 -25.56 -8.12 -29.35
C PRO A 356 -24.47 -8.45 -30.37
N GLN A 357 -23.24 -8.59 -29.85
CA GLN A 357 -22.05 -8.97 -30.62
C GLN A 357 -21.43 -10.23 -30.01
N VAL A 358 -21.19 -11.24 -30.83
CA VAL A 358 -20.51 -12.48 -30.47
C VAL A 358 -19.16 -12.50 -31.16
N THR A 359 -18.07 -12.64 -30.39
CA THR A 359 -16.70 -12.71 -30.92
C THR A 359 -16.01 -13.98 -30.43
N LEU A 360 -15.57 -14.83 -31.35
CA LEU A 360 -14.80 -16.03 -31.07
C LEU A 360 -13.43 -15.92 -31.77
N PRO A 361 -12.31 -15.89 -31.04
CA PRO A 361 -11.00 -15.90 -31.67
C PRO A 361 -10.66 -17.29 -32.20
N LEU A 362 -10.64 -17.42 -33.54
CA LEU A 362 -10.29 -18.69 -34.22
C LEU A 362 -8.77 -18.80 -34.43
N LEU A 363 -8.12 -17.67 -34.70
CA LEU A 363 -6.68 -17.60 -34.91
C LEU A 363 -6.18 -16.28 -34.32
N ASP A 364 -5.43 -16.34 -33.21
CA ASP A 364 -4.93 -15.20 -32.46
C ASP A 364 -3.40 -15.17 -32.31
N GLY A 365 -2.69 -15.95 -33.16
CA GLY A 365 -1.25 -16.08 -33.12
C GLY A 365 -0.72 -16.78 -31.86
N GLY A 366 -1.54 -17.58 -31.18
CA GLY A 366 -1.18 -18.31 -29.96
C GLY A 366 -1.30 -17.47 -28.68
N ARG A 367 -1.88 -16.28 -28.72
CA ARG A 367 -2.01 -15.38 -27.56
C ARG A 367 -2.81 -16.01 -26.43
N SER A 368 -3.94 -16.62 -26.73
CA SER A 368 -4.79 -17.26 -25.71
C SER A 368 -4.07 -18.42 -25.03
N GLN A 369 -3.32 -19.23 -25.79
CA GLN A 369 -2.51 -20.32 -25.22
C GLN A 369 -1.41 -19.78 -24.32
N ALA A 370 -0.66 -18.77 -24.76
CA ALA A 370 0.41 -18.17 -23.97
C ALA A 370 -0.11 -17.54 -22.67
N ASN A 371 -1.30 -16.92 -22.71
CA ASN A 371 -1.96 -16.38 -21.51
C ASN A 371 -2.37 -17.49 -20.53
N LEU A 372 -2.87 -18.61 -21.02
CA LEU A 372 -3.18 -19.77 -20.18
C LEU A 372 -1.93 -20.36 -19.55
N ASP A 373 -0.88 -20.57 -20.33
CA ASP A 373 0.40 -21.09 -19.85
C ASP A 373 0.97 -20.16 -18.76
N LEU A 374 0.93 -18.83 -18.96
CA LEU A 374 1.32 -17.84 -17.99
C LEU A 374 0.52 -17.96 -16.67
N ALA A 375 -0.80 -18.09 -16.78
CA ALA A 375 -1.66 -18.22 -15.60
C ALA A 375 -1.38 -19.54 -14.85
N GLU A 376 -1.15 -20.64 -15.55
CA GLU A 376 -0.80 -21.94 -14.94
C GLU A 376 0.56 -21.90 -14.26
N VAL A 377 1.57 -21.26 -14.86
CA VAL A 377 2.89 -21.07 -14.22
C VAL A 377 2.76 -20.19 -12.98
N ARG A 378 1.99 -19.10 -13.02
CA ARG A 378 1.74 -18.26 -11.85
C ARG A 378 1.06 -19.02 -10.72
N ARG A 379 0.11 -19.90 -11.04
CA ARG A 379 -0.49 -20.80 -10.04
C ARG A 379 0.54 -21.76 -9.44
N GLN A 380 1.46 -22.34 -10.25
CA GLN A 380 2.53 -23.19 -9.73
C GLN A 380 3.49 -22.41 -8.81
N ILE A 381 3.82 -21.15 -9.14
CA ILE A 381 4.59 -20.26 -8.27
C ILE A 381 3.85 -20.04 -6.94
N ALA A 382 2.54 -19.78 -6.97
CA ALA A 382 1.74 -19.61 -5.76
C ALA A 382 1.74 -20.90 -4.88
N VAL A 383 1.63 -22.09 -5.49
CA VAL A 383 1.77 -23.38 -4.79
C VAL A 383 3.17 -23.54 -4.18
N ALA A 384 4.22 -23.16 -4.91
CA ALA A 384 5.59 -23.23 -4.41
C ALA A 384 5.80 -22.28 -3.23
N ASN A 385 5.22 -21.09 -3.26
CA ASN A 385 5.27 -20.12 -2.16
C ASN A 385 4.45 -20.55 -0.93
N TYR A 386 3.37 -21.32 -1.12
CA TYR A 386 2.57 -21.87 -0.03
C TYR A 386 3.28 -23.01 0.73
N ARG A 387 4.06 -23.86 0.04
CA ARG A 387 4.70 -25.05 0.61
C ARG A 387 5.77 -24.80 1.68
N PRO A 388 6.66 -23.78 1.62
CA PRO A 388 7.74 -23.60 2.61
C PRO A 388 7.24 -23.34 4.02
N PHE A 389 6.07 -22.71 4.17
CA PHE A 389 5.49 -22.42 5.48
C PHE A 389 5.14 -23.70 6.28
N VAL A 390 4.93 -24.81 5.58
CA VAL A 390 4.63 -26.12 6.22
C VAL A 390 5.92 -26.81 6.69
N LYS A 391 7.08 -26.46 6.11
CA LYS A 391 8.37 -27.12 6.37
C LYS A 391 9.31 -26.36 7.31
N SER A 392 9.01 -25.09 7.64
CA SER A 392 9.84 -24.33 8.58
C SER A 392 9.39 -24.65 10.01
N PRO A 393 10.08 -25.57 10.74
CA PRO A 393 9.88 -25.70 12.17
C PRO A 393 10.31 -24.36 12.80
N MET A 394 9.61 -23.96 13.85
CA MET A 394 9.92 -22.75 14.62
C MET A 394 11.42 -22.76 14.98
N SER A 395 12.21 -21.93 14.29
CA SER A 395 13.57 -21.58 14.66
C SER A 395 13.57 -20.19 15.31
#